data_4acbf29689562f76a8fef541fbb06227
#
_entry.id   4acbf29689562f76a8fef541fbb06227
#
_cell.length_a   1.000
_cell.length_b   1.000
_cell.length_c   1.000
_cell.angle_alpha   90.00
_cell.angle_beta   90.00
_cell.angle_gamma   90.00
#
_symmetry.space_group_name_H-M   'P 1'
#
loop_
_entity.id
_entity.type
_entity.pdbx_description
1 polymer ?
#
loop_
_entity_poly.entity_id
_entity_poly.type
_entity_poly.pdbx_seq_one_letter_code
_entity_poly.pdbx_strand_id
1 'polypeptide(L)'
;TGVSAAESAVLLPFLLRRQPIVVAILDPFMVGGYGAPKLAFAPLFILWFGIGIESKIALVAVVVFFIVYFSTLSGVRALDTRLVRMAQLVGANERQVGRHIVFPGAVPAIFAGFRIAVPYAIGGAVIAATDAPLEQRLRTAPSPFEVSAA
;
A
#
# COMPACT_ATOMS: atom_id res chain seq x y z
N THR A 1 -3.94 2.43 11.40
CA THR A 1 -2.87 2.80 10.44
C THR A 1 -2.97 2.03 9.11
N GLY A 2 -3.29 0.74 9.12
CA GLY A 2 -3.45 -0.04 7.88
C GLY A 2 -4.67 0.38 7.04
N VAL A 3 -5.78 0.75 7.68
CA VAL A 3 -7.01 1.20 7.00
C VAL A 3 -6.77 2.53 6.28
N SER A 4 -6.07 3.47 6.92
CA SER A 4 -5.76 4.77 6.30
C SER A 4 -4.83 4.66 5.08
N ALA A 5 -3.89 3.72 5.09
CA ALA A 5 -3.02 3.45 3.94
C ALA A 5 -3.81 2.87 2.75
N ALA A 6 -4.74 1.96 3.02
CA ALA A 6 -5.60 1.38 1.99
C ALA A 6 -6.57 2.41 1.39
N GLU A 7 -7.16 3.28 2.23
CA GLU A 7 -8.02 4.38 1.76
C GLU A 7 -7.24 5.36 0.88
N SER A 8 -6.03 5.73 1.29
CA SER A 8 -5.15 6.60 0.50
C SER A 8 -4.78 5.97 -0.85
N ALA A 9 -4.52 4.66 -0.86
CA ALA A 9 -4.18 3.91 -2.08
C ALA A 9 -5.32 3.86 -3.09
N VAL A 10 -6.58 3.87 -2.63
CA VAL A 10 -7.76 3.91 -3.50
C VAL A 10 -8.06 5.34 -3.97
N LEU A 11 -7.98 6.32 -3.07
CA LEU A 11 -8.33 7.71 -3.39
C LEU A 11 -7.30 8.40 -4.29
N LEU A 12 -6.02 8.08 -4.12
CA LEU A 12 -4.93 8.72 -4.86
C LEU A 12 -5.06 8.60 -6.39
N PRO A 13 -5.34 7.42 -6.99
CA PRO A 13 -5.55 7.31 -8.43
C PRO A 13 -6.72 8.13 -8.95
N PHE A 14 -7.80 8.28 -8.16
CA PHE A 14 -8.95 9.08 -8.54
C PHE A 14 -8.67 10.59 -8.49
N LEU A 15 -7.92 11.04 -7.50
CA LEU A 15 -7.50 12.44 -7.36
C LEU A 15 -6.50 12.82 -8.46
N LEU A 16 -5.52 11.96 -8.72
CA LEU A 16 -4.46 12.20 -9.71
C LEU A 16 -4.97 12.14 -11.16
N ARG A 17 -6.10 11.47 -11.43
CA ARG A 17 -6.71 11.43 -12.77
C ARG A 17 -6.95 12.82 -13.37
N ARG A 18 -7.16 13.83 -12.54
CA ARG A 18 -7.38 15.22 -12.99
C ARG A 18 -6.11 15.95 -13.42
N GLN A 19 -4.96 15.41 -13.07
CA GLN A 19 -3.65 16.04 -13.30
C GLN A 19 -2.77 15.09 -14.11
N PRO A 20 -2.95 15.01 -15.45
CA PRO A 20 -2.20 14.05 -16.28
C PRO A 20 -0.68 14.25 -16.19
N ILE A 21 -0.22 15.48 -15.98
CA ILE A 21 1.20 15.81 -15.80
C ILE A 21 1.74 15.21 -14.49
N VAL A 22 0.98 15.33 -13.40
CA VAL A 22 1.38 14.78 -12.09
C VAL A 22 1.42 13.25 -12.14
N VAL A 23 0.45 12.63 -12.84
CA VAL A 23 0.46 11.17 -13.04
C VAL A 23 1.69 10.75 -13.85
N ALA A 24 2.01 11.46 -14.94
CA ALA A 24 3.17 11.14 -15.78
C ALA A 24 4.50 11.28 -15.03
N ILE A 25 4.61 12.21 -14.10
CA ILE A 25 5.81 12.39 -13.26
C ILE A 25 5.87 11.33 -12.16
N LEU A 26 4.75 11.03 -11.51
CA LEU A 26 4.68 10.06 -10.41
C LEU A 26 4.74 8.61 -10.87
N ASP A 27 4.25 8.29 -12.08
CA ASP A 27 4.16 6.93 -12.61
C ASP A 27 5.51 6.19 -12.58
N PRO A 28 6.65 6.75 -13.06
CA PRO A 28 7.94 6.08 -12.99
C PRO A 28 8.42 5.82 -11.55
N PHE A 29 8.14 6.74 -10.62
CA PHE A 29 8.47 6.54 -9.21
C PHE A 29 7.61 5.46 -8.56
N MET A 30 6.32 5.43 -8.89
CA MET A 30 5.40 4.41 -8.40
C MET A 30 5.74 3.04 -8.98
N VAL A 31 6.02 2.95 -10.29
CA VAL A 31 6.43 1.71 -10.95
C VAL A 31 7.77 1.23 -10.38
N GLY A 32 8.74 2.12 -10.21
CA GLY A 32 10.02 1.80 -9.57
C GLY A 32 9.86 1.28 -8.14
N GLY A 33 9.01 1.94 -7.34
CA GLY A 33 8.71 1.51 -5.98
C GLY A 33 7.96 0.16 -5.91
N TYR A 34 7.12 -0.14 -6.90
CA TYR A 34 6.46 -1.44 -7.00
C TYR A 34 7.40 -2.55 -7.43
N GLY A 35 8.25 -2.28 -8.43
CA GLY A 35 9.22 -3.23 -8.98
C GLY A 35 10.42 -3.48 -8.06
N ALA A 36 10.75 -2.55 -7.18
CA ALA A 36 11.81 -2.73 -6.21
C ALA A 36 11.48 -3.90 -5.25
N PRO A 37 12.48 -4.73 -4.90
CA PRO A 37 12.26 -5.79 -3.93
C PRO A 37 11.87 -5.18 -2.59
N LYS A 38 10.59 -5.25 -2.25
CA LYS A 38 9.99 -4.61 -1.07
C LYS A 38 10.68 -5.02 0.23
N LEU A 39 11.19 -6.25 0.27
CA LEU A 39 11.97 -6.77 1.40
C LEU A 39 13.35 -6.09 1.52
N ALA A 40 13.90 -5.52 0.44
CA ALA A 40 15.15 -4.78 0.50
C ALA A 40 15.03 -3.47 1.28
N PHE A 41 13.81 -2.94 1.44
CA PHE A 41 13.56 -1.77 2.28
C PHE A 41 13.48 -2.10 3.78
N ALA A 42 13.38 -3.38 4.16
CA ALA A 42 13.30 -3.77 5.56
C ALA A 42 14.44 -3.21 6.42
N PRO A 43 15.73 -3.25 6.01
CA PRO A 43 16.82 -2.64 6.77
C PRO A 43 16.66 -1.13 6.95
N LEU A 44 16.10 -0.42 5.95
CA LEU A 44 15.88 1.02 6.00
C LEU A 44 14.78 1.37 7.02
N PHE A 45 13.70 0.58 7.07
CA PHE A 45 12.66 0.76 8.07
C PHE A 45 13.16 0.45 9.49
N ILE A 46 14.04 -0.55 9.64
CA ILE A 46 14.69 -0.84 10.93
C ILE A 46 15.60 0.32 11.35
N LEU A 47 16.31 0.92 10.42
CA LEU A 47 17.17 2.08 10.71
C LEU A 47 16.38 3.31 11.17
N TRP A 48 15.19 3.55 10.60
CA TRP A 48 14.36 4.71 10.92
C TRP A 48 13.46 4.53 12.15
N PHE A 49 12.87 3.33 12.30
CA PHE A 49 11.89 3.01 13.35
C PHE A 49 12.45 2.10 14.45
N GLY A 50 13.71 1.66 14.30
CA GLY A 50 14.32 0.72 15.23
C GLY A 50 13.90 -0.75 14.99
N ILE A 51 14.51 -1.64 15.77
CA ILE A 51 14.17 -3.06 15.78
C ILE A 51 12.92 -3.24 16.64
N GLY A 52 11.74 -3.19 16.02
CA GLY A 52 10.49 -3.30 16.76
C GLY A 52 9.30 -3.61 15.85
N ILE A 53 8.13 -3.68 16.48
CA ILE A 53 6.86 -3.92 15.79
C ILE A 53 6.50 -2.76 14.83
N GLU A 54 6.96 -1.56 15.13
CA GLU A 54 6.68 -0.35 14.34
C GLU A 54 7.29 -0.41 12.94
N SER A 55 8.53 -0.86 12.81
CA SER A 55 9.19 -1.04 11.51
C SER A 55 8.49 -2.08 10.64
N LYS A 56 7.97 -3.15 11.25
CA LYS A 56 7.23 -4.21 10.56
C LYS A 56 5.86 -3.74 10.10
N ILE A 57 5.13 -3.03 10.95
CA ILE A 57 3.84 -2.42 10.59
C ILE A 57 4.02 -1.41 9.46
N ALA A 58 5.06 -0.57 9.51
CA ALA A 58 5.37 0.39 8.46
C ALA A 58 5.68 -0.30 7.12
N LEU A 59 6.49 -1.35 7.14
CA LEU A 59 6.82 -2.12 5.95
C LEU A 59 5.57 -2.76 5.32
N VAL A 60 4.74 -3.42 6.14
CA VAL A 60 3.48 -4.04 5.67
C VAL A 60 2.52 -2.99 5.12
N ALA A 61 2.39 -1.84 5.78
CA ALA A 61 1.53 -0.75 5.32
C ALA A 61 1.96 -0.24 3.92
N VAL A 62 3.27 -0.07 3.69
CA VAL A 62 3.81 0.32 2.38
C VAL A 62 3.53 -0.75 1.33
N VAL A 63 3.75 -2.02 1.64
CA VAL A 63 3.47 -3.12 0.69
C VAL A 63 2.00 -3.15 0.30
N VAL A 64 1.09 -3.10 1.28
CA VAL A 64 -0.36 -3.08 1.06
C VAL A 64 -0.78 -1.86 0.24
N PHE A 65 -0.23 -0.68 0.57
CA PHE A 65 -0.48 0.55 -0.19
C PHE A 65 -0.17 0.37 -1.68
N PHE A 66 1.03 -0.11 -2.02
CA PHE A 66 1.41 -0.30 -3.41
C PHE A 66 0.53 -1.34 -4.14
N ILE A 67 0.20 -2.47 -3.49
CA ILE A 67 -0.66 -3.49 -4.08
C ILE A 67 -2.04 -2.92 -4.43
N VAL A 68 -2.68 -2.24 -3.49
CA VAL A 68 -4.01 -1.66 -3.69
C VAL A 68 -3.98 -0.51 -4.70
N TYR A 69 -2.96 0.35 -4.61
CA TYR A 69 -2.76 1.46 -5.56
C TYR A 69 -2.66 0.97 -7.00
N PHE A 70 -1.77 0.02 -7.28
CA PHE A 70 -1.58 -0.49 -8.65
C PHE A 70 -2.79 -1.28 -9.15
N SER A 71 -3.46 -2.03 -8.29
CA SER A 71 -4.71 -2.71 -8.66
C SER A 71 -5.80 -1.70 -9.03
N THR A 72 -5.95 -0.63 -8.24
CA THR A 72 -6.90 0.44 -8.52
C THR A 72 -6.56 1.18 -9.82
N LEU A 73 -5.28 1.53 -10.01
CA LEU A 73 -4.81 2.20 -11.22
C LEU A 73 -5.04 1.34 -12.46
N SER A 74 -4.76 0.04 -12.39
CA SER A 74 -5.04 -0.91 -13.46
C SER A 74 -6.53 -0.97 -13.79
N GLY A 75 -7.40 -0.97 -12.79
CA GLY A 75 -8.85 -0.93 -12.98
C GLY A 75 -9.31 0.35 -13.67
N VAL A 76 -8.77 1.49 -13.29
CA VAL A 76 -9.08 2.78 -13.92
C VAL A 76 -8.59 2.81 -15.38
N ARG A 77 -7.40 2.28 -15.66
CA ARG A 77 -6.84 2.22 -17.02
C ARG A 77 -7.53 1.21 -17.93
N ALA A 78 -8.09 0.14 -17.38
CA ALA A 78 -8.83 -0.88 -18.12
C ALA A 78 -10.23 -0.43 -18.58
N LEU A 79 -10.70 0.71 -18.09
CA LEU A 79 -12.00 1.25 -18.50
C LEU A 79 -11.97 1.71 -19.98
N ASP A 80 -13.02 1.32 -20.71
CA ASP A 80 -13.18 1.74 -22.09
C ASP A 80 -13.35 3.26 -22.18
N THR A 81 -12.37 3.89 -22.84
CA THR A 81 -12.39 5.34 -23.11
C THR A 81 -13.59 5.79 -23.92
N ARG A 82 -14.23 4.86 -24.66
CA ARG A 82 -15.47 5.15 -25.42
C ARG A 82 -16.62 5.49 -24.49
N LEU A 83 -16.76 4.78 -23.37
CA LEU A 83 -17.79 5.07 -22.36
C LEU A 83 -17.63 6.47 -21.76
N VAL A 84 -16.39 6.86 -21.49
CA VAL A 84 -16.06 8.20 -20.98
C VAL A 84 -16.41 9.26 -22.02
N ARG A 85 -16.04 9.04 -23.29
CA ARG A 85 -16.36 9.98 -24.39
C ARG A 85 -17.85 10.10 -24.66
N MET A 86 -18.59 8.99 -24.65
CA MET A 86 -20.04 9.00 -24.79
C MET A 86 -20.72 9.81 -23.69
N ALA A 87 -20.32 9.64 -22.44
CA ALA A 87 -20.85 10.41 -21.34
C ALA A 87 -20.58 11.92 -21.48
N GLN A 88 -19.40 12.29 -21.95
CA GLN A 88 -19.04 13.69 -22.21
C GLN A 88 -19.86 14.29 -23.37
N LEU A 89 -20.14 13.51 -24.42
CA LEU A 89 -20.98 13.95 -25.52
C LEU A 89 -22.44 14.22 -25.09
N VAL A 90 -22.96 13.51 -24.12
CA VAL A 90 -24.28 13.70 -23.52
C VAL A 90 -24.28 14.86 -22.50
N GLY A 91 -23.14 15.53 -22.29
CA GLY A 91 -23.01 16.67 -21.38
C GLY A 91 -22.67 16.32 -19.93
N ALA A 92 -22.21 15.10 -19.67
CA ALA A 92 -21.77 14.71 -18.33
C ALA A 92 -20.50 15.47 -17.93
N ASN A 93 -20.53 16.07 -16.75
CA ASN A 93 -19.38 16.73 -16.17
C ASN A 93 -18.33 15.69 -15.73
N GLU A 94 -17.06 16.07 -15.74
CA GLU A 94 -15.92 15.23 -15.27
C GLU A 94 -16.18 14.56 -13.91
N ARG A 95 -16.84 15.27 -13.00
CA ARG A 95 -17.20 14.73 -11.67
C ARG A 95 -18.25 13.62 -11.77
N GLN A 96 -19.22 13.76 -12.67
CA GLN A 96 -20.25 12.76 -12.92
C GLN A 96 -19.65 11.52 -13.59
N VAL A 97 -18.77 11.71 -14.57
CA VAL A 97 -18.01 10.62 -15.21
C VAL A 97 -17.18 9.86 -14.17
N GLY A 98 -16.46 10.58 -13.31
CA GLY A 98 -15.67 9.98 -12.25
C GLY A 98 -16.50 9.11 -11.29
N ARG A 99 -17.66 9.65 -10.85
CA ARG A 99 -18.49 8.96 -9.84
C ARG A 99 -19.37 7.84 -10.39
N HIS A 100 -19.90 7.99 -11.61
CA HIS A 100 -20.90 7.06 -12.15
C HIS A 100 -20.30 6.03 -13.12
N ILE A 101 -19.12 6.29 -13.68
CA ILE A 101 -18.50 5.39 -14.66
C ILE A 101 -17.17 4.85 -14.12
N VAL A 102 -16.27 5.76 -13.74
CA VAL A 102 -14.90 5.34 -13.37
C VAL A 102 -14.87 4.63 -12.03
N PHE A 103 -15.53 5.17 -11.03
CA PHE A 103 -15.55 4.56 -9.70
C PHE A 103 -16.20 3.15 -9.73
N PRO A 104 -17.44 2.96 -10.20
CA PRO A 104 -18.04 1.63 -10.24
C PRO A 104 -17.29 0.68 -11.16
N GLY A 105 -16.72 1.16 -12.26
CA GLY A 105 -15.93 0.35 -13.16
C GLY A 105 -14.58 -0.11 -12.59
N ALA A 106 -13.99 0.64 -11.66
CA ALA A 106 -12.75 0.27 -10.97
C ALA A 106 -12.98 -0.62 -9.74
N VAL A 107 -14.20 -0.71 -9.22
CA VAL A 107 -14.54 -1.49 -8.01
C VAL A 107 -14.03 -2.94 -8.07
N PRO A 108 -14.22 -3.71 -9.15
CA PRO A 108 -13.71 -5.09 -9.22
C PRO A 108 -12.19 -5.17 -9.05
N ALA A 109 -11.45 -4.23 -9.63
CA ALA A 109 -9.99 -4.18 -9.51
C ALA A 109 -9.54 -3.77 -8.10
N ILE A 110 -10.27 -2.88 -7.44
CA ILE A 110 -10.03 -2.51 -6.04
C ILE A 110 -10.19 -3.75 -5.15
N PHE A 111 -11.26 -4.51 -5.31
CA PHE A 111 -11.48 -5.76 -4.56
C PHE A 111 -10.39 -6.80 -4.86
N ALA A 112 -9.96 -6.93 -6.11
CA ALA A 112 -8.83 -7.78 -6.47
C ALA A 112 -7.55 -7.37 -5.75
N GLY A 113 -7.26 -6.07 -5.65
CA GLY A 113 -6.15 -5.53 -4.88
C GLY A 113 -6.21 -5.89 -3.40
N PHE A 114 -7.37 -5.73 -2.76
CA PHE A 114 -7.57 -6.12 -1.37
C PHE A 114 -7.38 -7.62 -1.17
N ARG A 115 -7.91 -8.45 -2.05
CA ARG A 115 -7.75 -9.91 -1.99
C ARG A 115 -6.27 -10.33 -2.00
N ILE A 116 -5.44 -9.64 -2.76
CA ILE A 116 -3.99 -9.89 -2.80
C ILE A 116 -3.30 -9.31 -1.56
N ALA A 117 -3.75 -8.16 -1.06
CA ALA A 117 -3.13 -7.47 0.08
C ALA A 117 -3.37 -8.19 1.43
N VAL A 118 -4.53 -8.88 1.60
CA VAL A 118 -4.90 -9.57 2.85
C VAL A 118 -3.86 -10.59 3.32
N PRO A 119 -3.33 -11.51 2.50
CA PRO A 119 -2.29 -12.44 2.91
C PRO A 119 -1.02 -11.74 3.40
N TYR A 120 -0.64 -10.62 2.76
CA TYR A 120 0.52 -9.83 3.20
C TYR A 120 0.30 -9.17 4.55
N ALA A 121 -0.91 -8.65 4.78
CA ALA A 121 -1.27 -8.06 6.08
C ALA A 121 -1.29 -9.09 7.21
N ILE A 122 -1.86 -10.27 6.95
CA ILE A 122 -1.88 -11.38 7.91
C ILE A 122 -0.47 -11.89 8.18
N GLY A 123 0.34 -12.14 7.15
CA GLY A 123 1.72 -12.57 7.27
C GLY A 123 2.55 -11.59 8.10
N GLY A 124 2.42 -10.30 7.85
CA GLY A 124 3.07 -9.25 8.64
C GLY A 124 2.63 -9.24 10.10
N ALA A 125 1.34 -9.42 10.37
CA ALA A 125 0.80 -9.49 11.73
C ALA A 125 1.31 -10.73 12.49
N VAL A 126 1.38 -11.89 11.83
CA VAL A 126 1.92 -13.13 12.41
C VAL A 126 3.39 -12.96 12.77
N ILE A 127 4.21 -12.42 11.87
CA ILE A 127 5.63 -12.15 12.12
C ILE A 127 5.78 -11.19 13.30
N ALA A 128 5.00 -10.12 13.35
CA ALA A 128 5.04 -9.16 14.44
C ALA A 128 4.67 -9.81 15.78
N ALA A 129 3.65 -10.67 15.79
CA ALA A 129 3.21 -11.38 17.00
C ALA A 129 4.23 -12.41 17.50
N THR A 130 4.96 -13.07 16.57
CA THR A 130 5.96 -14.09 16.93
C THR A 130 7.22 -13.48 17.52
N ASP A 131 7.61 -12.28 17.06
CA ASP A 131 8.85 -11.65 17.51
C ASP A 131 8.69 -10.85 18.83
N ALA A 132 7.49 -10.39 19.15
CA ALA A 132 7.22 -9.63 20.38
C ALA A 132 7.67 -10.36 21.66
N PRO A 133 7.36 -11.66 21.88
CA PRO A 133 7.83 -12.37 23.04
C PRO A 133 9.35 -12.63 23.05
N LEU A 134 10.00 -12.75 21.89
CA LEU A 134 11.44 -12.90 21.79
C LEU A 134 12.17 -11.62 22.15
N GLU A 135 11.68 -10.47 21.67
CA GLU A 135 12.24 -9.16 22.02
C GLU A 135 12.13 -8.88 23.52
N GLN A 136 11.00 -9.24 24.12
CA GLN A 136 10.81 -9.12 25.57
C GLN A 136 11.77 -10.01 26.36
N ARG A 137 12.00 -11.23 25.92
CA ARG A 137 12.97 -12.16 26.53
C ARG A 137 14.40 -11.65 26.43
N LEU A 138 14.80 -11.08 25.29
CA LEU A 138 16.12 -10.49 25.11
C LEU A 138 16.36 -9.27 26.00
N ARG A 139 15.31 -8.45 26.20
CA ARG A 139 15.38 -7.30 27.12
C ARG A 139 15.47 -7.69 28.60
N THR A 140 14.92 -8.84 28.98
CA THR A 140 14.92 -9.35 30.36
C THR A 140 16.03 -10.35 30.63
N ALA A 141 16.76 -10.78 29.61
CA ALA A 141 17.92 -11.67 29.77
C ALA A 141 19.05 -10.92 30.50
N PRO A 142 19.64 -11.50 31.55
CA PRO A 142 20.80 -10.91 32.22
C PRO A 142 21.96 -10.81 31.22
N SER A 143 22.74 -9.76 31.34
CA SER A 143 23.89 -9.56 30.45
C SER A 143 24.88 -10.73 30.64
N PRO A 144 25.56 -11.20 29.58
CA PRO A 144 26.52 -12.29 29.67
C PRO A 144 27.66 -11.96 30.64
N PHE A 145 27.87 -10.71 30.97
CA PHE A 145 28.87 -10.27 31.95
C PHE A 145 28.41 -10.43 33.41
N GLU A 146 27.09 -10.43 33.69
CA GLU A 146 26.54 -10.65 35.04
C GLU A 146 26.59 -12.14 35.42
N VAL A 147 26.42 -13.04 34.45
CA VAL A 147 26.47 -14.50 34.67
C VAL A 147 27.89 -14.97 34.99
N SER A 148 28.93 -14.26 34.54
CA SER A 148 30.34 -14.62 34.80
C SER A 148 30.87 -14.12 36.16
N ALA A 149 30.09 -13.29 36.88
CA ALA A 149 30.49 -12.71 38.17
C ALA A 149 29.89 -13.44 39.40
N ALA A 150 29.06 -14.46 39.18
CA ALA A 150 28.46 -15.31 40.23
C ALA A 150 29.11 -16.69 40.24
#